data_24c592e0d4fd210a6e6f009c15e34adf
#
_entry.id   24c592e0d4fd210a6e6f009c15e34adf
#
_cell.length_a   1.000
_cell.length_b   1.000
_cell.length_c   1.000
_cell.angle_alpha   90.00
_cell.angle_beta   90.00
_cell.angle_gamma   90.00
#
_symmetry.space_group_name_H-M   'P 1'
#
loop_
_entity.id
_entity.type
_entity.pdbx_description
1 polymer ?
#
loop_
_entity_poly.entity_id
_entity_poly.type
_entity_poly.pdbx_seq_one_letter_code
_entity_poly.pdbx_strand_id
1 'polypeptide(L)'
;MDQIRLGQGLLIICCVFYLIWWGVAFHPNHGDSHTSGIDGILLLITAAFGLTGLFFNMLGIIKTPPGRGLVSGLVIIIAGIVTYLVLLYGSRIILHRQVTSELFLIIGWSMLEVASINRAMAWERVSLDKVIVFLVIIAVAAVLSLYFYLQYYKVKPMTGYFFGMIPLITEVISMAVFELLTR
;
A
#
# COMPACT_ATOMS: atom_id res chain seq x y z
N MET A 1 6.94 -18.63 -0.60
CA MET A 1 5.54 -18.12 -0.69
C MET A 1 4.95 -17.83 0.68
N ASP A 2 5.06 -18.70 1.64
CA ASP A 2 4.42 -18.53 2.97
C ASP A 2 4.79 -17.22 3.67
N GLN A 3 6.04 -16.76 3.51
CA GLN A 3 6.47 -15.47 4.04
C GLN A 3 5.74 -14.28 3.42
N ILE A 4 5.52 -14.28 2.10
CA ILE A 4 4.77 -13.20 1.42
C ILE A 4 3.31 -13.24 1.86
N ARG A 5 2.67 -14.41 1.88
CA ARG A 5 1.28 -14.53 2.32
C ARG A 5 1.09 -14.13 3.77
N LEU A 6 2.01 -14.54 4.65
CA LEU A 6 2.02 -14.07 6.03
C LEU A 6 2.18 -12.55 6.10
N GLY A 7 3.11 -11.99 5.30
CA GLY A 7 3.32 -10.55 5.21
C GLY A 7 2.08 -9.79 4.71
N GLN A 8 1.44 -10.29 3.66
CA GLN A 8 0.19 -9.71 3.12
C GLN A 8 -0.94 -9.76 4.16
N GLY A 9 -1.13 -10.88 4.85
CA GLY A 9 -2.12 -11.00 5.91
C GLY A 9 -1.90 -10.01 7.05
N LEU A 10 -0.65 -9.81 7.47
CA LEU A 10 -0.29 -8.82 8.49
C LEU A 10 -0.52 -7.38 8.02
N LEU A 11 -0.27 -7.07 6.73
CA LEU A 11 -0.55 -5.76 6.15
C LEU A 11 -2.06 -5.50 6.04
N ILE A 12 -2.88 -6.51 5.71
CA ILE A 12 -4.34 -6.38 5.78
C ILE A 12 -4.80 -5.99 7.18
N ILE A 13 -4.29 -6.69 8.20
CA ILE A 13 -4.59 -6.36 9.60
C ILE A 13 -4.14 -4.94 9.94
N CYS A 14 -2.93 -4.55 9.53
CA CYS A 14 -2.41 -3.19 9.67
C CYS A 14 -3.37 -2.14 9.07
N CYS A 15 -3.81 -2.33 7.82
CA CYS A 15 -4.72 -1.41 7.15
C CYS A 15 -6.09 -1.34 7.85
N VAL A 16 -6.61 -2.44 8.36
CA VAL A 16 -7.87 -2.46 9.13
C VAL A 16 -7.72 -1.64 10.42
N PHE A 17 -6.65 -1.84 11.20
CA PHE A 17 -6.41 -1.04 12.39
C PHE A 17 -6.19 0.44 12.07
N TYR A 18 -5.50 0.75 10.96
CA TYR A 18 -5.32 2.12 10.52
C TYR A 18 -6.64 2.78 10.09
N LEU A 19 -7.53 2.04 9.41
CA LEU A 19 -8.87 2.53 9.08
C LEU A 19 -9.72 2.81 10.32
N ILE A 20 -9.63 1.94 11.35
CA ILE A 20 -10.29 2.16 12.64
C ILE A 20 -9.74 3.42 13.31
N TRP A 21 -8.41 3.55 13.35
CA TRP A 21 -7.76 4.75 13.88
C TRP A 21 -8.16 6.00 13.12
N TRP A 22 -8.15 5.96 11.79
CA TRP A 22 -8.61 7.08 10.96
C TRP A 22 -10.06 7.46 11.28
N GLY A 23 -10.93 6.45 11.44
CA GLY A 23 -12.32 6.63 11.80
C GLY A 23 -12.52 7.35 13.14
N VAL A 24 -11.65 7.08 14.09
CA VAL A 24 -11.71 7.69 15.44
C VAL A 24 -11.03 9.06 15.45
N ALA A 25 -9.83 9.18 14.89
CA ALA A 25 -8.99 10.37 15.00
C ALA A 25 -9.41 11.53 14.10
N PHE A 26 -9.94 11.24 12.90
CA PHE A 26 -10.23 12.27 11.89
C PHE A 26 -11.72 12.47 11.58
N HIS A 27 -12.62 11.90 12.38
CA HIS A 27 -14.05 12.10 12.15
C HIS A 27 -14.44 13.57 12.35
N PRO A 28 -15.03 14.26 11.37
CA PRO A 28 -15.28 15.72 11.42
C PRO A 28 -16.20 16.18 12.54
N ASN A 29 -17.01 15.29 13.11
CA ASN A 29 -17.91 15.60 14.22
C ASN A 29 -17.28 15.40 15.60
N HIS A 30 -16.09 14.82 15.68
CA HIS A 30 -15.32 14.80 16.92
C HIS A 30 -14.58 16.14 17.00
N GLY A 31 -15.06 17.04 17.86
CA GLY A 31 -14.34 18.27 18.15
C GLY A 31 -12.93 17.95 18.72
N ASP A 32 -12.15 19.00 19.03
CA ASP A 32 -10.75 18.92 19.50
C ASP A 32 -10.50 18.09 20.77
N SER A 33 -11.49 17.33 21.25
CA SER A 33 -11.34 16.35 22.34
C SER A 33 -10.61 15.11 21.80
N HIS A 34 -9.29 15.23 21.66
CA HIS A 34 -8.42 14.09 21.41
C HIS A 34 -8.59 13.02 22.48
N THR A 35 -9.03 11.84 22.07
CA THR A 35 -9.04 10.61 22.89
C THR A 35 -7.60 10.11 23.00
N SER A 36 -6.75 10.87 23.64
CA SER A 36 -5.28 10.80 23.57
C SER A 36 -4.64 9.46 23.94
N GLY A 37 -5.38 8.54 24.55
CA GLY A 37 -4.87 7.22 24.95
C GLY A 37 -5.13 6.12 23.91
N ILE A 38 -6.35 6.06 23.38
CA ILE A 38 -6.78 5.01 22.43
C ILE A 38 -6.10 5.20 21.08
N ASP A 39 -5.95 6.44 20.63
CA ASP A 39 -5.31 6.78 19.37
C ASP A 39 -3.86 6.30 19.30
N GLY A 40 -3.09 6.50 20.38
CA GLY A 40 -1.72 6.05 20.47
C GLY A 40 -1.59 4.51 20.45
N ILE A 41 -2.49 3.80 21.10
CA ILE A 41 -2.51 2.33 21.12
C ILE A 41 -2.84 1.79 19.74
N LEU A 42 -3.84 2.34 19.05
CA LEU A 42 -4.21 1.92 17.68
C LEU A 42 -3.07 2.14 16.71
N LEU A 43 -2.38 3.29 16.76
CA LEU A 43 -1.20 3.56 15.94
C LEU A 43 -0.05 2.61 16.25
N LEU A 44 0.20 2.28 17.52
CA LEU A 44 1.24 1.33 17.90
C LEU A 44 0.96 -0.06 17.35
N ILE A 45 -0.29 -0.53 17.46
CA ILE A 45 -0.73 -1.80 16.88
C ILE A 45 -0.55 -1.79 15.36
N THR A 46 -1.02 -0.74 14.70
CA THR A 46 -0.87 -0.53 13.25
C THR A 46 0.60 -0.61 12.84
N ALA A 47 1.48 0.12 13.53
CA ALA A 47 2.91 0.13 13.26
C ALA A 47 3.54 -1.26 13.45
N ALA A 48 3.18 -1.98 14.51
CA ALA A 48 3.69 -3.31 14.78
C ALA A 48 3.32 -4.31 13.67
N PHE A 49 2.04 -4.34 13.25
CA PHE A 49 1.60 -5.20 12.15
C PHE A 49 2.18 -4.76 10.81
N GLY A 50 2.25 -3.45 10.54
CA GLY A 50 2.80 -2.90 9.31
C GLY A 50 4.27 -3.22 9.13
N LEU A 51 5.10 -2.95 10.13
CA LEU A 51 6.55 -3.24 10.09
C LEU A 51 6.82 -4.74 9.96
N THR A 52 6.10 -5.55 10.73
CA THR A 52 6.25 -7.02 10.67
C THR A 52 5.79 -7.56 9.31
N GLY A 53 4.68 -7.07 8.78
CA GLY A 53 4.17 -7.43 7.45
C GLY A 53 5.13 -7.07 6.34
N LEU A 54 5.69 -5.84 6.35
CA LEU A 54 6.72 -5.40 5.41
C LEU A 54 7.97 -6.28 5.50
N PHE A 55 8.45 -6.59 6.70
CA PHE A 55 9.61 -7.43 6.90
C PHE A 55 9.45 -8.82 6.25
N PHE A 56 8.32 -9.50 6.48
CA PHE A 56 8.06 -10.80 5.87
C PHE A 56 7.90 -10.72 4.35
N ASN A 57 7.25 -9.69 3.82
CA ASN A 57 7.16 -9.46 2.38
C ASN A 57 8.55 -9.26 1.76
N MET A 58 9.38 -8.38 2.33
CA MET A 58 10.74 -8.12 1.84
C MET A 58 11.61 -9.37 1.86
N LEU A 59 11.55 -10.17 2.94
CA LEU A 59 12.25 -11.45 2.99
C LEU A 59 11.80 -12.40 1.88
N GLY A 60 10.50 -12.43 1.59
CA GLY A 60 9.94 -13.23 0.50
C GLY A 60 10.41 -12.75 -0.88
N ILE A 61 10.41 -11.44 -1.12
CA ILE A 61 10.79 -10.81 -2.39
C ILE A 61 12.28 -10.99 -2.69
N ILE A 62 13.16 -10.77 -1.71
CA ILE A 62 14.61 -10.92 -1.87
C ILE A 62 14.99 -12.34 -2.32
N LYS A 63 14.24 -13.35 -1.88
CA LYS A 63 14.45 -14.74 -2.28
C LYS A 63 13.94 -15.07 -3.69
N THR A 64 13.51 -14.09 -4.49
CA THR A 64 13.08 -14.32 -5.88
C THR A 64 14.31 -14.62 -6.75
N PRO A 65 14.42 -15.82 -7.32
CA PRO A 65 15.56 -16.16 -8.16
C PRO A 65 15.55 -15.33 -9.44
N PRO A 66 16.71 -14.85 -9.91
CA PRO A 66 16.79 -14.15 -11.18
C PRO A 66 16.35 -15.06 -12.33
N GLY A 67 15.61 -14.50 -13.29
CA GLY A 67 15.21 -15.19 -14.52
C GLY A 67 13.96 -16.06 -14.44
N ARG A 68 13.33 -16.22 -13.26
CA ARG A 68 12.08 -16.99 -13.11
C ARG A 68 10.82 -16.17 -13.01
N GLY A 69 10.92 -14.86 -12.74
CA GLY A 69 9.79 -13.91 -12.75
C GLY A 69 9.85 -13.00 -13.98
N LEU A 70 8.93 -12.04 -14.09
CA LEU A 70 8.97 -11.00 -15.14
C LEU A 70 10.24 -10.17 -15.02
N VAL A 71 10.62 -9.84 -13.79
CA VAL A 71 11.78 -9.00 -13.48
C VAL A 71 12.41 -9.47 -12.16
N SER A 72 13.70 -9.23 -11.99
CA SER A 72 14.38 -9.46 -10.70
C SER A 72 13.73 -8.62 -9.59
N GLY A 73 13.53 -9.22 -8.42
CA GLY A 73 12.97 -8.51 -7.25
C GLY A 73 13.78 -7.27 -6.86
N LEU A 74 15.11 -7.31 -7.05
CA LEU A 74 15.99 -6.16 -6.82
C LEU A 74 15.68 -5.00 -7.77
N VAL A 75 15.41 -5.29 -9.06
CA VAL A 75 15.06 -4.27 -10.05
C VAL A 75 13.74 -3.59 -9.69
N ILE A 76 12.75 -4.33 -9.19
CA ILE A 76 11.47 -3.77 -8.74
C ILE A 76 11.69 -2.83 -7.55
N ILE A 77 12.52 -3.21 -6.59
CA ILE A 77 12.85 -2.36 -5.44
C ILE A 77 13.54 -1.07 -5.90
N ILE A 78 14.53 -1.18 -6.78
CA ILE A 78 15.24 -0.01 -7.34
C ILE A 78 14.27 0.88 -8.10
N ALA A 79 13.41 0.31 -8.95
CA ALA A 79 12.39 1.05 -9.69
C ALA A 79 11.43 1.78 -8.74
N GLY A 80 11.01 1.14 -7.63
CA GLY A 80 10.19 1.77 -6.59
C GLY A 80 10.88 2.98 -5.96
N ILE A 81 12.14 2.83 -5.57
CA ILE A 81 12.94 3.93 -5.00
C ILE A 81 13.09 5.09 -6.00
N VAL A 82 13.43 4.78 -7.26
CA VAL A 82 13.57 5.79 -8.31
C VAL A 82 12.23 6.51 -8.55
N THR A 83 11.13 5.76 -8.67
CA THR A 83 9.79 6.34 -8.84
C THR A 83 9.44 7.26 -7.67
N TYR A 84 9.71 6.83 -6.45
CA TYR A 84 9.51 7.66 -5.26
C TYR A 84 10.31 8.96 -5.32
N LEU A 85 11.61 8.89 -5.65
CA LEU A 85 12.47 10.06 -5.74
C LEU A 85 12.01 11.01 -6.86
N VAL A 86 11.62 10.49 -8.03
CA VAL A 86 11.08 11.29 -9.13
C VAL A 86 9.80 12.02 -8.70
N LEU A 87 8.90 11.33 -8.01
CA LEU A 87 7.67 11.95 -7.53
C LEU A 87 7.92 12.95 -6.39
N LEU A 88 8.87 12.66 -5.49
CA LEU A 88 9.27 13.57 -4.42
C LEU A 88 9.81 14.90 -4.97
N TYR A 89 10.74 14.85 -5.90
CA TYR A 89 11.33 16.06 -6.49
C TYR A 89 10.39 16.71 -7.52
N GLY A 90 9.73 15.91 -8.36
CA GLY A 90 8.79 16.40 -9.37
C GLY A 90 7.59 17.12 -8.76
N SER A 91 6.99 16.57 -7.70
CA SER A 91 5.88 17.23 -7.02
C SER A 91 6.30 18.53 -6.35
N ARG A 92 7.51 18.59 -5.79
CA ARG A 92 8.05 19.83 -5.20
C ARG A 92 8.25 20.91 -6.26
N ILE A 93 8.72 20.56 -7.44
CA ILE A 93 8.98 21.51 -8.55
C ILE A 93 7.68 21.89 -9.26
N ILE A 94 6.81 20.91 -9.59
CA ILE A 94 5.63 21.12 -10.43
C ILE A 94 4.43 21.62 -9.60
N LEU A 95 4.20 21.03 -8.43
CA LEU A 95 3.03 21.34 -7.60
C LEU A 95 3.32 22.33 -6.50
N HIS A 96 4.59 22.74 -6.30
CA HIS A 96 5.06 23.60 -5.20
C HIS A 96 4.61 23.09 -3.81
N ARG A 97 4.40 21.77 -3.67
CA ARG A 97 4.00 21.07 -2.43
C ARG A 97 4.99 19.99 -2.09
N GLN A 98 5.19 19.77 -0.80
CA GLN A 98 5.91 18.60 -0.34
C GLN A 98 5.01 17.36 -0.50
N VAL A 99 5.61 16.27 -0.99
CA VAL A 99 4.97 14.96 -1.01
C VAL A 99 4.76 14.53 0.43
N THR A 100 3.55 14.14 0.74
CA THR A 100 3.19 13.64 2.07
C THR A 100 3.47 12.14 2.19
N SER A 101 3.45 11.66 3.43
CA SER A 101 3.64 10.23 3.74
C SER A 101 2.63 9.32 3.02
N GLU A 102 1.43 9.82 2.77
CA GLU A 102 0.36 9.04 2.10
C GLU A 102 0.73 8.70 0.65
N LEU A 103 1.35 9.63 -0.09
CA LEU A 103 1.82 9.34 -1.44
C LEU A 103 2.94 8.28 -1.43
N PHE A 104 3.83 8.34 -0.43
CA PHE A 104 4.84 7.32 -0.22
C PHE A 104 4.21 5.94 0.01
N LEU A 105 3.16 5.87 0.83
CA LEU A 105 2.44 4.62 1.10
C LEU A 105 1.80 4.06 -0.17
N ILE A 106 1.10 4.88 -0.97
CA ILE A 106 0.47 4.44 -2.23
C ILE A 106 1.50 3.83 -3.19
N ILE A 107 2.66 4.48 -3.35
CA ILE A 107 3.71 4.01 -4.26
C ILE A 107 4.38 2.75 -3.70
N GLY A 108 4.75 2.78 -2.41
CA GLY A 108 5.40 1.66 -1.74
C GLY A 108 4.54 0.40 -1.76
N TRP A 109 3.25 0.55 -1.49
CA TRP A 109 2.29 -0.53 -1.58
C TRP A 109 2.17 -1.07 -3.03
N SER A 110 1.99 -0.21 -4.02
CA SER A 110 1.89 -0.66 -5.43
C SER A 110 3.12 -1.45 -5.86
N MET A 111 4.32 -1.00 -5.47
CA MET A 111 5.56 -1.71 -5.77
C MET A 111 5.69 -3.03 -5.00
N LEU A 112 5.20 -3.08 -3.77
CA LEU A 112 5.17 -4.30 -2.98
C LEU A 112 4.27 -5.36 -3.63
N GLU A 113 3.09 -4.97 -4.11
CA GLU A 113 2.15 -5.86 -4.79
C GLU A 113 2.71 -6.38 -6.13
N VAL A 114 3.34 -5.50 -6.92
CA VAL A 114 4.04 -5.90 -8.15
C VAL A 114 5.16 -6.89 -7.85
N ALA A 115 5.94 -6.65 -6.80
CA ALA A 115 7.00 -7.56 -6.39
C ALA A 115 6.46 -8.91 -5.89
N SER A 116 5.35 -8.88 -5.17
CA SER A 116 4.70 -10.08 -4.61
C SER A 116 4.13 -10.98 -5.69
N ILE A 117 3.43 -10.42 -6.70
CA ILE A 117 2.89 -11.21 -7.81
C ILE A 117 4.01 -11.73 -8.73
N ASN A 118 5.06 -10.95 -8.95
CA ASN A 118 6.25 -11.38 -9.67
C ASN A 118 6.91 -12.58 -8.99
N ARG A 119 6.97 -12.58 -7.66
CA ARG A 119 7.45 -13.72 -6.87
C ARG A 119 6.55 -14.94 -6.99
N ALA A 120 5.23 -14.75 -6.96
CA ALA A 120 4.27 -15.83 -7.11
C ALA A 120 4.41 -16.49 -8.49
N MET A 121 4.61 -15.70 -9.55
CA MET A 121 4.91 -16.20 -10.90
C MET A 121 6.24 -16.97 -10.94
N ALA A 122 7.29 -16.45 -10.32
CA ALA A 122 8.60 -17.12 -10.27
C ALA A 122 8.56 -18.52 -9.61
N TRP A 123 7.55 -18.77 -8.80
CA TRP A 123 7.30 -20.06 -8.13
C TRP A 123 6.19 -20.89 -8.80
N GLU A 124 5.79 -20.51 -10.02
CA GLU A 124 4.77 -21.20 -10.81
C GLU A 124 3.40 -21.34 -10.10
N ARG A 125 3.14 -20.47 -9.13
CA ARG A 125 1.86 -20.44 -8.41
C ARG A 125 0.77 -19.71 -9.19
N VAL A 126 1.17 -18.81 -10.08
CA VAL A 126 0.25 -17.98 -10.86
C VAL A 126 0.69 -17.97 -12.32
N SER A 127 -0.26 -18.17 -13.24
CA SER A 127 -0.03 -18.05 -14.68
C SER A 127 0.17 -16.61 -15.12
N LEU A 128 0.80 -16.40 -16.27
CA LEU A 128 1.05 -15.06 -16.82
C LEU A 128 -0.23 -14.25 -16.98
N ASP A 129 -1.34 -14.87 -17.42
CA ASP A 129 -2.62 -14.18 -17.61
C ASP A 129 -3.14 -13.60 -16.28
N LYS A 130 -3.07 -14.36 -15.20
CA LYS A 130 -3.45 -13.89 -13.86
C LYS A 130 -2.54 -12.77 -13.37
N VAL A 131 -1.24 -12.84 -13.69
CA VAL A 131 -0.29 -11.77 -13.38
C VAL A 131 -0.68 -10.48 -14.09
N ILE A 132 -0.97 -10.55 -15.40
CA ILE A 132 -1.40 -9.38 -16.18
C ILE A 132 -2.69 -8.78 -15.61
N VAL A 133 -3.69 -9.60 -15.31
CA VAL A 133 -4.94 -9.14 -14.69
C VAL A 133 -4.67 -8.44 -13.36
N PHE A 134 -3.83 -9.03 -12.52
CA PHE A 134 -3.48 -8.44 -11.23
C PHE A 134 -2.73 -7.10 -11.37
N LEU A 135 -1.78 -7.00 -12.30
CA LEU A 135 -1.07 -5.76 -12.60
C LEU A 135 -2.02 -4.64 -13.05
N VAL A 136 -3.03 -4.98 -13.86
CA VAL A 136 -4.08 -4.02 -14.25
C VAL A 136 -4.88 -3.56 -13.02
N ILE A 137 -5.25 -4.48 -12.13
CA ILE A 137 -5.95 -4.15 -10.88
C ILE A 137 -5.12 -3.19 -10.03
N ILE A 138 -3.82 -3.47 -9.84
CA ILE A 138 -2.91 -2.59 -9.08
C ILE A 138 -2.79 -1.22 -9.74
N ALA A 139 -2.64 -1.17 -11.07
CA ALA A 139 -2.55 0.11 -11.79
C ALA A 139 -3.82 0.95 -11.61
N VAL A 140 -5.00 0.35 -11.74
CA VAL A 140 -6.28 1.03 -11.52
C VAL A 140 -6.41 1.49 -10.07
N ALA A 141 -6.08 0.63 -9.10
CA ALA A 141 -6.13 0.95 -7.67
C ALA A 141 -5.16 2.10 -7.32
N ALA A 142 -3.95 2.10 -7.87
CA ALA A 142 -2.97 3.17 -7.67
C ALA A 142 -3.44 4.51 -8.25
N VAL A 143 -4.02 4.50 -9.47
CA VAL A 143 -4.59 5.72 -10.10
C VAL A 143 -5.76 6.25 -9.29
N LEU A 144 -6.67 5.40 -8.83
CA LEU A 144 -7.79 5.79 -7.98
C LEU A 144 -7.29 6.37 -6.65
N SER A 145 -6.36 5.69 -6.00
CA SER A 145 -5.75 6.16 -4.73
C SER A 145 -5.10 7.52 -4.91
N LEU A 146 -4.32 7.71 -5.97
CA LEU A 146 -3.69 8.98 -6.29
C LEU A 146 -4.72 10.09 -6.58
N TYR A 147 -5.77 9.78 -7.35
CA TYR A 147 -6.84 10.72 -7.64
C TYR A 147 -7.53 11.21 -6.35
N PHE A 148 -7.97 10.30 -5.48
CA PHE A 148 -8.65 10.65 -4.24
C PHE A 148 -7.72 11.34 -3.24
N TYR A 149 -6.44 10.94 -3.20
CA TYR A 149 -5.42 11.66 -2.45
C TYR A 149 -5.29 13.13 -2.88
N LEU A 150 -5.25 13.42 -4.19
CA LEU A 150 -5.19 14.79 -4.70
C LEU A 150 -6.48 15.58 -4.43
N GLN A 151 -7.63 14.93 -4.44
CA GLN A 151 -8.91 15.55 -4.14
C GLN A 151 -9.12 15.81 -2.65
N TYR A 152 -8.53 15.01 -1.77
CA TYR A 152 -8.61 15.16 -0.32
C TYR A 152 -8.35 16.59 0.14
N TYR A 153 -7.36 17.26 -0.42
CA TYR A 153 -6.98 18.64 -0.06
C TYR A 153 -7.86 19.74 -0.69
N LYS A 154 -8.80 19.37 -1.57
CA LYS A 154 -9.62 20.35 -2.33
C LYS A 154 -11.08 20.36 -1.91
N VAL A 155 -11.52 19.38 -1.15
CA VAL A 155 -12.93 19.17 -0.79
C VAL A 155 -13.23 19.57 0.65
N LYS A 156 -14.52 19.61 1.00
CA LYS A 156 -14.98 19.84 2.38
C LYS A 156 -14.49 18.75 3.33
N PRO A 157 -14.28 19.03 4.63
CA PRO A 157 -13.73 18.09 5.60
C PRO A 157 -14.43 16.72 5.62
N MET A 158 -15.77 16.70 5.58
CA MET A 158 -16.52 15.44 5.59
C MET A 158 -16.29 14.61 4.33
N THR A 159 -16.22 15.22 3.16
CA THR A 159 -15.90 14.54 1.90
C THR A 159 -14.44 14.09 1.88
N GLY A 160 -13.53 14.92 2.37
CA GLY A 160 -12.11 14.60 2.50
C GLY A 160 -11.88 13.41 3.42
N TYR A 161 -12.61 13.35 4.54
CA TYR A 161 -12.54 12.21 5.45
C TYR A 161 -12.77 10.87 4.73
N PHE A 162 -13.81 10.76 3.90
CA PHE A 162 -14.07 9.56 3.11
C PHE A 162 -13.02 9.34 2.01
N PHE A 163 -12.56 10.41 1.35
CA PHE A 163 -11.53 10.30 0.32
C PHE A 163 -10.20 9.78 0.86
N GLY A 164 -9.83 10.15 2.08
CA GLY A 164 -8.64 9.63 2.75
C GLY A 164 -8.67 8.13 3.07
N MET A 165 -9.88 7.53 3.17
CA MET A 165 -10.03 6.10 3.40
C MET A 165 -9.85 5.26 2.12
N ILE A 166 -10.09 5.83 0.94
CA ILE A 166 -10.11 5.09 -0.33
C ILE A 166 -8.77 4.41 -0.64
N PRO A 167 -7.60 5.06 -0.51
CA PRO A 167 -6.31 4.39 -0.72
C PRO A 167 -6.17 3.13 0.12
N LEU A 168 -6.49 3.20 1.41
CA LEU A 168 -6.38 2.05 2.32
C LEU A 168 -7.34 0.92 1.95
N ILE A 169 -8.57 1.26 1.53
CA ILE A 169 -9.55 0.27 1.09
C ILE A 169 -9.06 -0.44 -0.19
N THR A 170 -8.51 0.31 -1.14
CA THR A 170 -7.96 -0.27 -2.38
C THR A 170 -6.76 -1.16 -2.09
N GLU A 171 -5.91 -0.81 -1.13
CA GLU A 171 -4.80 -1.65 -0.67
C GLU A 171 -5.30 -2.98 -0.09
N VAL A 172 -6.28 -2.95 0.80
CA VAL A 172 -6.87 -4.17 1.39
C VAL A 172 -7.48 -5.06 0.30
N ILE A 173 -8.22 -4.48 -0.64
CA ILE A 173 -8.83 -5.23 -1.74
C ILE A 173 -7.76 -5.89 -2.61
N SER A 174 -6.69 -5.18 -2.97
CA SER A 174 -5.63 -5.75 -3.80
C SER A 174 -4.89 -6.89 -3.11
N MET A 175 -4.56 -6.74 -1.83
CA MET A 175 -3.95 -7.80 -1.03
C MET A 175 -4.86 -9.03 -0.90
N ALA A 176 -6.17 -8.82 -0.74
CA ALA A 176 -7.14 -9.91 -0.71
C ALA A 176 -7.24 -10.62 -2.08
N VAL A 177 -7.21 -9.87 -3.19
CA VAL A 177 -7.16 -10.45 -4.54
C VAL A 177 -5.88 -11.23 -4.75
N PHE A 178 -4.73 -10.73 -4.31
CA PHE A 178 -3.46 -11.46 -4.34
C PHE A 178 -3.57 -12.81 -3.63
N GLU A 179 -4.12 -12.83 -2.42
CA GLU A 179 -4.33 -14.08 -1.66
C GLU A 179 -5.23 -15.08 -2.40
N LEU A 180 -6.29 -14.58 -3.06
CA LEU A 180 -7.19 -15.44 -3.84
C LEU A 180 -6.52 -16.01 -5.09
N LEU A 181 -5.69 -15.22 -5.79
CA LEU A 181 -5.02 -15.65 -7.01
C LEU A 181 -3.88 -16.65 -6.76
N THR A 182 -3.28 -16.60 -5.56
CA THR A 182 -2.11 -17.41 -5.19
C THR A 182 -2.47 -18.68 -4.40
N ARG A 183 -3.74 -18.91 -4.12
CA ARG A 183 -4.24 -20.18 -3.52
C ARG A 183 -4.26 -21.29 -4.55
#